data_f402f3050abff651487497a9d666403c
#
_entry.id   f402f3050abff651487497a9d666403c
#
_cell.length_a   1.000
_cell.length_b   1.000
_cell.length_c   1.000
_cell.angle_alpha   90.00
_cell.angle_beta   90.00
_cell.angle_gamma   90.00
#
_symmetry.space_group_name_H-M   'P 1'
#
loop_
_entity.id
_entity.type
_entity.pdbx_description
1 polymer ?
#
loop_
_entity_poly.entity_id
_entity_poly.type
_entity_poly.pdbx_seq_one_letter_code
_entity_poly.pdbx_strand_id
1 'polypeptide(L)'
;MNERSIETTVLARNWARFAPKFEKLARVAKKLGTSFELVVSPVYAKLSDRDAYGERTIRELVDVSLTAEVPVIAGWTFAAAIDHCSDSGNIIRTSPRFSGIIPESFRTGRCTCDHCGTVRGRLTTYALVNANLEWKRVGSSCLRDFTGHDDAVTLAEFVAWWAAEHESDEALAGEISQL
;
A
#
# COMPACT_ATOMS: atom_id res chain seq x y z
N MET A 1 12.27 -1.57 -16.50
CA MET A 1 10.92 -2.07 -16.13
C MET A 1 11.05 -2.68 -14.74
N ASN A 2 10.40 -2.09 -13.73
CA ASN A 2 10.44 -2.60 -12.35
C ASN A 2 9.15 -3.40 -12.07
N GLU A 3 9.05 -4.55 -12.69
CA GLU A 3 8.04 -5.54 -12.38
C GLU A 3 8.43 -6.28 -11.10
N ARG A 4 7.53 -6.38 -10.15
CA ARG A 4 7.73 -7.16 -8.92
C ARG A 4 6.51 -8.02 -8.68
N SER A 5 6.76 -9.23 -8.19
CA SER A 5 5.75 -10.17 -7.76
C SER A 5 5.71 -10.24 -6.22
N ILE A 6 4.52 -10.28 -5.68
CA ILE A 6 4.26 -10.52 -4.26
C ILE A 6 3.40 -11.78 -4.18
N GLU A 7 3.85 -12.74 -3.37
CA GLU A 7 3.10 -13.96 -3.09
C GLU A 7 2.71 -13.98 -1.62
N THR A 8 1.45 -14.26 -1.33
CA THR A 8 0.95 -14.35 0.04
C THR A 8 -0.19 -15.35 0.13
N THR A 9 -0.35 -15.94 1.32
CA THR A 9 -1.49 -16.82 1.64
C THR A 9 -2.43 -16.10 2.58
N VAL A 10 -3.70 -16.04 2.24
CA VAL A 10 -4.73 -15.37 3.04
C VAL A 10 -5.89 -16.30 3.36
N LEU A 11 -6.62 -16.01 4.44
CA LEU A 11 -7.87 -16.71 4.74
C LEU A 11 -8.89 -16.47 3.63
N ALA A 12 -9.56 -17.52 3.14
CA ALA A 12 -10.53 -17.44 2.05
C ALA A 12 -11.64 -16.42 2.34
N ARG A 13 -12.11 -16.34 3.59
CA ARG A 13 -13.10 -15.34 4.04
C ARG A 13 -12.61 -13.89 3.91
N ASN A 14 -11.33 -13.66 4.15
CA ASN A 14 -10.71 -12.35 4.01
C ASN A 14 -10.54 -12.01 2.52
N TRP A 15 -10.15 -13.00 1.71
CA TRP A 15 -10.04 -12.82 0.27
C TRP A 15 -11.36 -12.35 -0.36
N ALA A 16 -12.49 -12.97 -0.01
CA ALA A 16 -13.80 -12.56 -0.51
C ALA A 16 -14.11 -11.06 -0.23
N ARG A 17 -13.60 -10.53 0.89
CA ARG A 17 -13.73 -9.11 1.24
C ARG A 17 -12.81 -8.20 0.42
N PHE A 18 -11.66 -8.72 -0.01
CA PHE A 18 -10.63 -7.93 -0.69
C PHE A 18 -10.70 -8.01 -2.21
N ALA A 19 -11.19 -9.13 -2.76
CA ALA A 19 -11.28 -9.34 -4.20
C ALA A 19 -11.87 -8.15 -4.98
N PRO A 20 -12.99 -7.51 -4.56
CA PRO A 20 -13.54 -6.35 -5.27
C PRO A 20 -12.59 -5.15 -5.35
N LYS A 21 -11.70 -4.98 -4.36
CA LYS A 21 -10.70 -3.91 -4.36
C LYS A 21 -9.62 -4.17 -5.41
N PHE A 22 -9.18 -5.43 -5.54
CA PHE A 22 -8.22 -5.82 -6.58
C PHE A 22 -8.78 -5.67 -7.98
N GLU A 23 -10.06 -6.02 -8.20
CA GLU A 23 -10.73 -5.77 -9.47
C GLU A 23 -10.79 -4.29 -9.83
N LYS A 24 -11.05 -3.43 -8.84
CA LYS A 24 -11.01 -1.98 -9.05
C LYS A 24 -9.63 -1.53 -9.47
N LEU A 25 -8.58 -2.04 -8.82
CA LEU A 25 -7.20 -1.71 -9.13
C LEU A 25 -6.78 -2.19 -10.51
N ALA A 26 -7.14 -3.40 -10.91
CA ALA A 26 -6.87 -3.91 -12.25
C ALA A 26 -7.46 -2.97 -13.32
N ARG A 27 -8.69 -2.45 -13.07
CA ARG A 27 -9.31 -1.46 -13.96
C ARG A 27 -8.53 -0.13 -14.01
N VAL A 28 -8.04 0.32 -12.85
CA VAL A 28 -7.23 1.55 -12.76
C VAL A 28 -5.89 1.36 -13.45
N ALA A 29 -5.19 0.27 -13.19
CA ALA A 29 -3.92 -0.06 -13.83
C ALA A 29 -4.06 -0.09 -15.36
N LYS A 30 -5.13 -0.71 -15.86
CA LYS A 30 -5.44 -0.74 -17.30
C LYS A 30 -5.61 0.67 -17.89
N LYS A 31 -6.30 1.58 -17.18
CA LYS A 31 -6.46 2.98 -17.62
C LYS A 31 -5.13 3.74 -17.64
N LEU A 32 -4.24 3.43 -16.70
CA LEU A 32 -2.92 4.05 -16.58
C LEU A 32 -1.88 3.42 -17.54
N GLY A 33 -2.25 2.35 -18.27
CA GLY A 33 -1.34 1.64 -19.16
C GLY A 33 -0.23 0.88 -18.43
N THR A 34 -0.45 0.53 -17.14
CA THR A 34 0.50 -0.25 -16.33
C THR A 34 0.08 -1.71 -16.27
N SER A 35 1.07 -2.61 -16.16
CA SER A 35 0.78 -4.03 -15.97
C SER A 35 0.24 -4.29 -14.56
N PHE A 36 -0.76 -5.15 -14.47
CA PHE A 36 -1.35 -5.63 -13.23
C PHE A 36 -1.87 -7.04 -13.46
N GLU A 37 -1.18 -8.02 -12.93
CA GLU A 37 -1.56 -9.41 -13.01
C GLU A 37 -1.84 -9.95 -11.61
N LEU A 38 -3.00 -10.56 -11.44
CA LEU A 38 -3.44 -11.15 -10.19
C LEU A 38 -3.80 -12.61 -10.45
N VAL A 39 -3.09 -13.51 -9.79
CA VAL A 39 -3.37 -14.95 -9.82
C VAL A 39 -3.83 -15.38 -8.43
N VAL A 40 -4.95 -16.09 -8.38
CA VAL A 40 -5.53 -16.59 -7.13
C VAL A 40 -5.73 -18.08 -7.25
N SER A 41 -5.23 -18.86 -6.29
CA SER A 41 -5.43 -20.31 -6.26
C SER A 41 -6.89 -20.65 -5.95
N PRO A 42 -7.34 -21.89 -6.24
CA PRO A 42 -8.54 -22.43 -5.62
C PRO A 42 -8.43 -22.41 -4.09
N VAL A 43 -9.57 -22.35 -3.41
CA VAL A 43 -9.62 -22.48 -1.95
C VAL A 43 -9.15 -23.87 -1.55
N TYR A 44 -8.25 -23.95 -0.59
CA TYR A 44 -7.79 -25.21 -0.02
C TYR A 44 -7.83 -25.18 1.51
N ALA A 45 -7.96 -26.35 2.13
CA ALA A 45 -8.00 -26.50 3.57
C ALA A 45 -6.60 -26.86 4.11
N LYS A 46 -6.17 -26.20 5.17
CA LYS A 46 -4.93 -26.50 5.90
C LYS A 46 -5.19 -26.54 7.40
N LEU A 47 -4.61 -27.52 8.09
CA LEU A 47 -4.60 -27.54 9.55
C LEU A 47 -3.66 -26.43 10.05
N SER A 48 -4.14 -25.61 10.98
CA SER A 48 -3.29 -24.63 11.68
C SER A 48 -2.23 -25.34 12.53
N ASP A 49 -1.22 -24.62 12.91
CA ASP A 49 -0.37 -25.03 14.02
C ASP A 49 -1.19 -25.13 15.31
N ARG A 50 -0.65 -25.81 16.33
CA ARG A 50 -1.30 -25.89 17.62
C ARG A 50 -1.33 -24.52 18.26
N ASP A 51 -2.49 -24.13 18.77
CA ASP A 51 -2.63 -22.92 19.57
C ASP A 51 -2.05 -23.10 20.99
N ALA A 52 -2.19 -22.08 21.84
CA ALA A 52 -1.72 -22.10 23.22
C ALA A 52 -2.41 -23.19 24.11
N TYR A 53 -3.52 -23.75 23.64
CA TYR A 53 -4.25 -24.83 24.29
C TYR A 53 -3.99 -26.21 23.65
N GLY A 54 -3.08 -26.27 22.67
CA GLY A 54 -2.74 -27.49 21.94
C GLY A 54 -3.75 -27.88 20.84
N GLU A 55 -4.75 -27.07 20.58
CA GLU A 55 -5.80 -27.30 19.61
C GLU A 55 -5.34 -26.94 18.20
N ARG A 56 -5.91 -27.63 17.20
CA ARG A 56 -5.71 -27.32 15.77
C ARG A 56 -7.05 -27.04 15.12
N THR A 57 -7.08 -26.02 14.29
CA THR A 57 -8.25 -25.64 13.52
C THR A 57 -8.01 -25.85 12.02
N ILE A 58 -9.04 -26.24 11.28
CA ILE A 58 -8.98 -26.25 9.82
C ILE A 58 -9.20 -24.81 9.35
N ARG A 59 -8.28 -24.30 8.54
CA ARG A 59 -8.36 -22.98 7.91
C ARG A 59 -8.53 -23.14 6.41
N GLU A 60 -9.49 -22.45 5.84
CA GLU A 60 -9.64 -22.31 4.40
C GLU A 60 -8.77 -21.16 3.92
N LEU A 61 -7.88 -21.45 3.00
CA LEU A 61 -6.84 -20.54 2.51
C LEU A 61 -6.94 -20.37 0.99
N VAL A 62 -6.42 -19.26 0.51
CA VAL A 62 -6.12 -19.01 -0.90
C VAL A 62 -4.73 -18.44 -1.00
N ASP A 63 -3.97 -18.86 -2.00
CA ASP A 63 -2.70 -18.23 -2.35
C ASP A 63 -2.97 -17.15 -3.38
N VAL A 64 -2.40 -15.98 -3.15
CA VAL A 64 -2.56 -14.80 -4.01
C VAL A 64 -1.18 -14.38 -4.48
N SER A 65 -0.99 -14.35 -5.79
CA SER A 65 0.20 -13.79 -6.44
C SER A 65 -0.21 -12.53 -7.20
N LEU A 66 0.45 -11.43 -6.89
CA LEU A 66 0.25 -10.14 -7.53
C LEU A 66 1.54 -9.70 -8.20
N THR A 67 1.48 -9.53 -9.52
CA THR A 67 2.55 -8.92 -10.31
C THR A 67 2.04 -7.61 -10.89
N ALA A 68 2.73 -6.50 -10.62
CA ALA A 68 2.34 -5.21 -11.13
C ALA A 68 3.54 -4.28 -11.34
N GLU A 69 3.45 -3.35 -12.26
CA GLU A 69 4.39 -2.25 -12.39
C GLU A 69 3.97 -1.08 -11.51
N VAL A 70 4.96 -0.40 -10.92
CA VAL A 70 4.68 0.86 -10.21
C VAL A 70 4.31 1.91 -11.24
N PRO A 71 3.11 2.49 -11.20
CA PRO A 71 2.75 3.53 -12.15
C PRO A 71 3.63 4.77 -11.92
N VAL A 72 4.24 5.22 -13.01
CA VAL A 72 4.88 6.54 -13.07
C VAL A 72 3.88 7.48 -13.72
N ILE A 73 3.33 8.39 -12.94
CA ILE A 73 2.29 9.30 -13.41
C ILE A 73 2.89 10.69 -13.56
N ALA A 74 2.89 11.23 -14.77
CA ALA A 74 3.53 12.52 -15.10
C ALA A 74 5.00 12.63 -14.62
N GLY A 75 5.75 11.52 -14.65
CA GLY A 75 7.16 11.46 -14.21
C GLY A 75 7.36 11.27 -12.71
N TRP A 76 6.29 11.11 -11.93
CA TRP A 76 6.33 10.93 -10.49
C TRP A 76 5.90 9.52 -10.07
N THR A 77 6.60 8.97 -9.09
CA THR A 77 6.32 7.67 -8.47
C THR A 77 5.77 7.89 -7.06
N PHE A 78 4.75 7.13 -6.68
CA PHE A 78 4.22 7.14 -5.32
C PHE A 78 5.17 6.42 -4.38
N ALA A 79 5.66 7.12 -3.35
CA ALA A 79 6.59 6.57 -2.37
C ALA A 79 5.92 6.20 -1.04
N ALA A 80 5.02 7.04 -0.51
CA ALA A 80 4.35 6.79 0.76
C ALA A 80 3.07 7.60 0.94
N ALA A 81 2.16 7.09 1.79
CA ALA A 81 1.14 7.90 2.44
C ALA A 81 1.67 8.40 3.79
N ILE A 82 1.30 9.61 4.17
CA ILE A 82 1.73 10.28 5.38
C ILE A 82 0.49 10.69 6.15
N ASP A 83 0.25 10.05 7.28
CA ASP A 83 -0.82 10.43 8.19
C ASP A 83 -0.28 11.44 9.22
N HIS A 84 -0.97 12.56 9.29
CA HIS A 84 -0.60 13.66 10.17
C HIS A 84 -1.25 13.46 11.54
N CYS A 85 -0.44 13.09 12.53
CA CYS A 85 -0.86 12.95 13.92
C CYS A 85 -0.39 14.18 14.73
N SER A 86 -1.26 14.68 15.62
CA SER A 86 -0.99 15.93 16.36
C SER A 86 0.13 15.79 17.38
N ASP A 87 0.31 14.62 17.98
CA ASP A 87 1.06 14.50 19.24
C ASP A 87 2.34 13.65 19.15
N SER A 88 2.52 12.86 18.08
CA SER A 88 3.64 11.91 17.95
C SER A 88 4.45 12.03 16.65
N GLY A 89 4.22 13.08 15.89
CA GLY A 89 4.78 13.20 14.55
C GLY A 89 3.95 12.49 13.49
N ASN A 90 4.44 12.44 12.26
CA ASN A 90 3.72 11.83 11.15
C ASN A 90 3.98 10.33 11.07
N ILE A 91 2.93 9.54 10.85
CA ILE A 91 3.06 8.12 10.53
C ILE A 91 3.25 8.00 9.01
N ILE A 92 4.33 7.33 8.60
CA ILE A 92 4.64 7.13 7.19
C ILE A 92 4.38 5.66 6.82
N ARG A 93 3.43 5.45 5.92
CA ARG A 93 3.16 4.16 5.32
C ARG A 93 3.82 4.11 3.95
N THR A 94 5.00 3.50 3.90
CA THR A 94 5.81 3.40 2.71
C THR A 94 5.16 2.45 1.70
N SER A 95 5.22 2.80 0.43
CA SER A 95 4.85 1.86 -0.64
C SER A 95 5.74 0.61 -0.55
N PRO A 96 5.20 -0.61 -0.58
CA PRO A 96 5.98 -1.85 -0.53
C PRO A 96 7.06 -1.94 -1.62
N ARG A 97 6.97 -1.11 -2.61
CA ARG A 97 7.86 -1.07 -3.78
C ARG A 97 8.84 0.07 -3.76
N PHE A 98 8.72 0.95 -2.79
CA PHE A 98 9.66 2.03 -2.62
C PHE A 98 10.79 1.57 -1.69
N SER A 99 11.97 1.33 -2.25
CA SER A 99 13.16 0.90 -1.50
C SER A 99 14.08 2.06 -1.10
N GLY A 100 13.66 3.30 -1.37
CA GLY A 100 14.44 4.50 -1.04
C GLY A 100 14.22 4.96 0.40
N ILE A 101 15.00 5.96 0.80
CA ILE A 101 14.87 6.61 2.11
C ILE A 101 13.96 7.82 1.97
N ILE A 102 12.88 7.85 2.74
CA ILE A 102 11.98 9.00 2.80
C ILE A 102 12.65 10.10 3.63
N PRO A 103 12.73 11.34 3.09
CA PRO A 103 13.36 12.44 3.79
C PRO A 103 12.74 12.72 5.17
N GLU A 104 13.56 13.04 6.16
CA GLU A 104 13.14 13.30 7.54
C GLU A 104 12.10 14.43 7.65
N SER A 105 12.14 15.39 6.73
CA SER A 105 11.14 16.48 6.64
C SER A 105 9.69 15.99 6.47
N PHE A 106 9.49 14.76 5.99
CA PHE A 106 8.17 14.16 5.89
C PHE A 106 7.68 13.58 7.22
N ARG A 107 8.60 13.24 8.13
CA ARG A 107 8.26 12.69 9.48
C ARG A 107 7.83 13.78 10.46
N THR A 108 8.43 14.96 10.36
CA THR A 108 8.24 16.06 11.32
C THR A 108 7.54 17.28 10.71
N GLY A 109 7.42 17.32 9.38
CA GLY A 109 6.90 18.44 8.64
C GLY A 109 5.38 18.60 8.75
N ARG A 110 4.93 19.86 8.66
CA ARG A 110 3.51 20.20 8.60
C ARG A 110 2.84 19.65 7.34
N CYS A 111 1.51 19.54 7.34
CA CYS A 111 0.68 19.06 6.23
C CYS A 111 0.55 20.11 5.09
N THR A 112 1.68 20.64 4.61
CA THR A 112 1.75 21.57 3.46
C THR A 112 1.68 20.78 2.16
N CYS A 113 0.93 21.26 1.19
CA CYS A 113 0.90 20.68 -0.15
C CYS A 113 1.82 21.47 -1.08
N ASP A 114 2.82 20.80 -1.66
CA ASP A 114 3.79 21.43 -2.57
C ASP A 114 3.19 21.82 -3.93
N HIS A 115 1.99 21.29 -4.26
CA HIS A 115 1.30 21.67 -5.49
C HIS A 115 0.56 23.00 -5.36
N CYS A 116 -0.24 23.18 -4.29
CA CYS A 116 -1.05 24.39 -4.12
C CYS A 116 -0.54 25.34 -3.04
N GLY A 117 0.56 25.02 -2.36
CA GLY A 117 1.15 25.82 -1.28
C GLY A 117 0.30 25.93 -0.02
N THR A 118 -0.87 25.30 0.01
CA THR A 118 -1.84 25.47 1.10
C THR A 118 -1.53 24.57 2.27
N VAL A 119 -1.45 25.16 3.46
CA VAL A 119 -1.46 24.43 4.75
C VAL A 119 -2.92 24.28 5.18
N ARG A 120 -3.40 23.06 5.26
CA ARG A 120 -4.76 22.74 5.75
C ARG A 120 -4.64 21.63 6.79
N GLY A 121 -5.60 21.53 7.69
CA GLY A 121 -5.76 20.35 8.57
C GLY A 121 -6.14 19.11 7.76
N ARG A 122 -5.15 18.51 7.10
CA ARG A 122 -5.33 17.25 6.37
C ARG A 122 -4.95 16.09 7.26
N LEU A 123 -5.73 15.03 7.20
CA LEU A 123 -5.39 13.78 7.88
C LEU A 123 -4.26 13.06 7.14
N THR A 124 -4.29 13.06 5.81
CA THR A 124 -3.32 12.33 4.98
C THR A 124 -2.79 13.20 3.84
N THR A 125 -1.49 13.09 3.56
CA THR A 125 -0.83 13.56 2.34
C THR A 125 -0.02 12.44 1.71
N TYR A 126 0.45 12.64 0.48
CA TYR A 126 1.19 11.65 -0.29
C TYR A 126 2.58 12.14 -0.64
N ALA A 127 3.58 11.31 -0.43
CA ALA A 127 4.95 11.54 -0.85
C ALA A 127 5.15 10.99 -2.25
N LEU A 128 5.61 11.84 -3.15
CA LEU A 128 5.97 11.52 -4.52
C LEU A 128 7.45 11.76 -4.72
N VAL A 129 8.08 10.95 -5.57
CA VAL A 129 9.47 11.09 -5.96
C VAL A 129 9.60 10.91 -7.48
N ASN A 130 10.44 11.71 -8.13
CA ASN A 130 10.75 11.56 -9.55
C ASN A 130 12.11 10.89 -9.79
N ALA A 131 12.46 10.69 -11.05
CA ALA A 131 13.73 10.07 -11.45
C ALA A 131 14.98 10.88 -11.01
N ASN A 132 14.83 12.19 -10.78
CA ASN A 132 15.91 13.07 -10.31
C ASN A 132 16.03 13.10 -8.77
N LEU A 133 15.28 12.22 -8.06
CA LEU A 133 15.18 12.20 -6.60
C LEU A 133 14.61 13.48 -5.99
N GLU A 134 13.85 14.24 -6.76
CA GLU A 134 13.08 15.36 -6.22
C GLU A 134 11.82 14.84 -5.54
N TRP A 135 11.50 15.41 -4.39
CA TRP A 135 10.38 15.00 -3.56
C TRP A 135 9.27 16.04 -3.56
N LYS A 136 8.03 15.56 -3.56
CA LYS A 136 6.82 16.39 -3.40
C LYS A 136 5.89 15.78 -2.37
N ARG A 137 5.30 16.64 -1.55
CA ARG A 137 4.20 16.29 -0.64
C ARG A 137 2.91 16.85 -1.23
N VAL A 138 1.93 16.01 -1.52
CA VAL A 138 0.71 16.41 -2.22
C VAL A 138 -0.52 15.94 -1.44
N GLY A 139 -1.49 16.82 -1.23
CA GLY A 139 -2.79 16.44 -0.64
C GLY A 139 -3.66 15.65 -1.63
N SER A 140 -4.60 14.85 -1.13
CA SER A 140 -5.43 13.97 -1.95
C SER A 140 -6.15 14.67 -3.12
N SER A 141 -6.76 15.82 -2.87
CA SER A 141 -7.43 16.59 -3.94
C SER A 141 -6.46 17.12 -4.98
N CYS A 142 -5.25 17.53 -4.55
CA CYS A 142 -4.23 18.03 -5.46
C CYS A 142 -3.46 16.90 -6.17
N LEU A 143 -3.49 15.68 -5.64
CA LEU A 143 -2.82 14.55 -6.28
C LEU A 143 -3.40 14.28 -7.68
N ARG A 144 -4.70 14.37 -7.83
CA ARG A 144 -5.38 14.28 -9.12
C ARG A 144 -4.93 15.37 -10.08
N ASP A 145 -4.97 16.63 -9.64
CA ASP A 145 -4.59 17.78 -10.47
C ASP A 145 -3.11 17.74 -10.85
N PHE A 146 -2.26 17.25 -9.92
CA PHE A 146 -0.82 17.12 -10.13
C PHE A 146 -0.47 16.00 -11.10
N THR A 147 -1.17 14.87 -11.03
CA THR A 147 -0.91 13.68 -11.86
C THR A 147 -1.73 13.65 -13.14
N GLY A 148 -2.79 14.46 -13.24
CA GLY A 148 -3.72 14.44 -14.36
C GLY A 148 -4.67 13.22 -14.38
N HIS A 149 -4.72 12.43 -13.31
CA HIS A 149 -5.52 11.21 -13.22
C HIS A 149 -6.43 11.19 -12.00
N ASP A 150 -7.73 10.98 -12.22
CA ASP A 150 -8.73 10.85 -11.16
C ASP A 150 -8.48 9.64 -10.24
N ASP A 151 -7.88 8.59 -10.76
CA ASP A 151 -7.67 7.33 -10.06
C ASP A 151 -6.36 7.29 -9.23
N ALA A 152 -5.52 8.33 -9.29
CA ALA A 152 -4.22 8.37 -8.59
C ALA A 152 -4.38 8.27 -7.05
N VAL A 153 -5.42 8.89 -6.49
CA VAL A 153 -5.72 8.80 -5.05
C VAL A 153 -6.09 7.37 -4.66
N THR A 154 -6.96 6.73 -5.44
CA THR A 154 -7.38 5.34 -5.19
C THR A 154 -6.20 4.38 -5.20
N LEU A 155 -5.25 4.58 -6.13
CA LEU A 155 -4.05 3.76 -6.20
C LEU A 155 -3.14 4.00 -4.99
N ALA A 156 -2.92 5.27 -4.62
CA ALA A 156 -2.11 5.63 -3.47
C ALA A 156 -2.70 5.10 -2.15
N GLU A 157 -4.01 5.22 -1.96
CA GLU A 157 -4.72 4.69 -0.79
C GLU A 157 -4.65 3.17 -0.71
N PHE A 158 -4.78 2.48 -1.85
CA PHE A 158 -4.65 1.04 -1.88
C PHE A 158 -3.24 0.58 -1.51
N VAL A 159 -2.20 1.19 -2.07
CA VAL A 159 -0.81 0.83 -1.77
C VAL A 159 -0.51 1.06 -0.28
N ALA A 160 -1.01 2.17 0.28
CA ALA A 160 -0.85 2.48 1.71
C ALA A 160 -1.60 1.47 2.60
N TRP A 161 -2.80 1.09 2.22
CA TRP A 161 -3.58 0.08 2.93
C TRP A 161 -2.91 -1.30 2.87
N TRP A 162 -2.45 -1.72 1.69
CA TRP A 162 -1.75 -2.99 1.51
C TRP A 162 -0.48 -3.08 2.38
N ALA A 163 0.29 -2.00 2.47
CA ALA A 163 1.47 -1.95 3.33
C ALA A 163 1.10 -2.15 4.81
N ALA A 164 0.05 -1.47 5.29
CA ALA A 164 -0.38 -1.56 6.68
C ALA A 164 -0.87 -2.96 7.07
N GLU A 165 -1.56 -3.68 6.18
CA GLU A 165 -2.02 -5.05 6.45
C GLU A 165 -0.86 -6.06 6.51
N HIS A 166 0.19 -5.87 5.68
CA HIS A 166 1.34 -6.78 5.69
C HIS A 166 2.30 -6.53 6.85
N GLU A 167 2.45 -5.28 7.30
CA GLU A 167 3.22 -4.97 8.51
C GLU A 167 2.61 -5.63 9.76
N SER A 168 1.27 -5.71 9.84
CA SER A 168 0.60 -6.39 10.95
C SER A 168 0.76 -7.91 10.93
N ASP A 169 0.81 -8.52 9.76
CA ASP A 169 1.01 -9.97 9.62
C ASP A 169 2.47 -10.38 9.93
N GLU A 170 3.46 -9.58 9.54
CA GLU A 170 4.87 -9.80 9.88
C GLU A 170 5.15 -9.58 11.38
N ALA A 171 4.50 -8.59 12.02
CA ALA A 171 4.61 -8.34 13.45
C ALA A 171 4.04 -9.51 14.26
N LEU A 172 2.87 -10.04 13.86
CA LEU A 172 2.27 -11.23 14.48
C LEU A 172 3.11 -12.49 14.28
N ALA A 173 3.73 -12.68 13.11
CA ALA A 173 4.62 -13.81 12.85
C ALA A 173 5.92 -13.71 13.66
N GLY A 174 6.43 -12.50 13.91
CA GLY A 174 7.62 -12.23 14.73
C GLY A 174 7.38 -12.49 16.22
N GLU A 175 6.21 -12.17 16.76
CA GLU A 175 5.84 -12.46 18.15
C GLU A 175 5.66 -13.96 18.40
N ILE A 176 5.08 -14.70 17.47
CA ILE A 176 4.91 -16.16 17.58
C ILE A 176 6.25 -16.91 17.50
N SER A 177 7.27 -16.34 16.85
CA SER A 177 8.61 -16.94 16.77
C SER A 177 9.46 -16.75 18.02
N GLN A 178 9.02 -15.92 18.97
CA GLN A 178 9.74 -15.66 20.24
C GLN A 178 9.11 -16.35 21.47
N LEU A 179 8.02 -17.09 21.28
CA LEU A 179 7.38 -17.96 22.28
C LEU A 179 7.71 -19.43 22.00
#